data_07530c630a06318be08ef51cba402eb5
#
_entry.id   07530c630a06318be08ef51cba402eb5
#
_cell.length_a   1.000
_cell.length_b   1.000
_cell.length_c   1.000
_cell.angle_alpha   90.00
_cell.angle_beta   90.00
_cell.angle_gamma   90.00
#
_symmetry.space_group_name_H-M   'P 1'
#
loop_
_entity.id
_entity.type
_entity.pdbx_description
1 polymer ?
#
loop_
_entity_poly.entity_id
_entity_poly.type
_entity_poly.pdbx_seq_one_letter_code
_entity_poly.pdbx_strand_id
1 'polypeptide(L)'
;PVDKDGNVLHNAISWLDGRAEKQAEEINTRCGMDLVRSQDHQSRLLWIKENRPDIYEKTAYFLDCNSFLQYKATGVMAVKHDHPGIAKKDPMIQTYIDATYADIDAAKLGPTVAACEKYAALDEKGASDLGLITGTPVFGGMIDVTAASAGCGCCKEGDAHIYLGSSGWMSALISQACDG
;
A
#
# COMPACT_ATOMS: atom_id res chain seq x y z
N PRO A 1 -3.30 6.96 9.32
CA PRO A 1 -3.28 6.37 10.66
C PRO A 1 -4.70 6.23 11.22
N VAL A 2 -5.01 5.06 11.75
CA VAL A 2 -6.26 4.77 12.47
C VAL A 2 -5.93 4.18 13.84
N ASP A 3 -6.80 4.41 14.82
CA ASP A 3 -6.72 3.78 16.13
C ASP A 3 -7.28 2.33 16.11
N LYS A 4 -7.26 1.68 17.26
CA LYS A 4 -7.79 0.30 17.43
C LYS A 4 -9.29 0.17 17.11
N ASP A 5 -10.04 1.26 17.18
CA ASP A 5 -11.47 1.30 16.92
C ASP A 5 -11.79 1.79 15.49
N GLY A 6 -10.74 2.02 14.68
CA GLY A 6 -10.83 2.48 13.29
C GLY A 6 -11.15 3.96 13.12
N ASN A 7 -10.99 4.77 14.17
CA ASN A 7 -11.12 6.21 14.06
C ASN A 7 -9.89 6.80 13.36
N VAL A 8 -10.12 7.73 12.45
CA VAL A 8 -9.06 8.42 11.72
C VAL A 8 -8.37 9.42 12.66
N LEU A 9 -7.05 9.31 12.80
CA LEU A 9 -6.25 10.16 13.67
C LEU A 9 -5.60 11.34 12.96
N HIS A 10 -5.44 11.26 11.65
CA HIS A 10 -4.84 12.30 10.81
C HIS A 10 -5.35 12.19 9.37
N ASN A 11 -5.44 13.29 8.67
CA ASN A 11 -5.74 13.28 7.25
C ASN A 11 -4.72 12.44 6.46
N ALA A 12 -5.17 11.80 5.38
CA ALA A 12 -4.28 11.07 4.49
C ALA A 12 -3.24 12.02 3.89
N ILE A 13 -1.98 11.59 3.88
CA ILE A 13 -0.90 12.30 3.18
C ILE A 13 -0.95 11.84 1.72
N SER A 14 -1.27 12.76 0.82
CA SER A 14 -1.37 12.50 -0.61
C SER A 14 -0.02 12.08 -1.20
N TRP A 15 -0.05 11.33 -2.30
CA TRP A 15 1.15 10.99 -3.08
C TRP A 15 1.81 12.23 -3.72
N LEU A 16 1.09 13.35 -3.84
CA LEU A 16 1.64 14.63 -4.32
C LEU A 16 2.31 15.45 -3.20
N ASP A 17 2.22 15.00 -1.96
CA ASP A 17 2.71 15.74 -0.81
C ASP A 17 4.19 15.43 -0.55
N GLY A 18 5.05 16.41 -0.76
CA GLY A 18 6.50 16.31 -0.62
C GLY A 18 7.03 16.52 0.79
N ARG A 19 6.16 16.62 1.83
CA ARG A 19 6.60 16.93 3.21
C ARG A 19 7.60 15.95 3.81
N ALA A 20 7.66 14.72 3.31
CA ALA A 20 8.50 13.65 3.83
C ALA A 20 9.84 13.50 3.09
N GLU A 21 10.33 14.54 2.43
CA GLU A 21 11.58 14.51 1.65
C GLU A 21 12.81 14.21 2.53
N LYS A 22 12.90 14.87 3.67
CA LYS A 22 13.98 14.61 4.66
C LYS A 22 13.99 13.16 5.11
N GLN A 23 12.82 12.56 5.36
CA GLN A 23 12.70 11.17 5.78
C GLN A 23 13.10 10.20 4.67
N ALA A 24 12.79 10.54 3.41
CA ALA A 24 13.22 9.75 2.26
C ALA A 24 14.76 9.74 2.14
N GLU A 25 15.40 10.92 2.25
CA GLU A 25 16.86 11.04 2.25
C GLU A 25 17.52 10.27 3.40
N GLU A 26 16.92 10.32 4.59
CA GLU A 26 17.39 9.58 5.77
C GLU A 26 17.33 8.06 5.56
N ILE A 27 16.21 7.55 5.05
CA ILE A 27 16.05 6.13 4.73
C ILE A 27 17.06 5.72 3.65
N ASN A 28 17.19 6.47 2.56
CA ASN A 28 18.12 6.19 1.47
C ASN A 28 19.57 6.18 1.95
N THR A 29 19.96 7.15 2.76
CA THR A 29 21.32 7.21 3.33
C THR A 29 21.62 6.00 4.20
N ARG A 30 20.68 5.62 5.08
CA ARG A 30 20.83 4.44 5.94
C ARG A 30 20.92 3.14 5.13
N CYS A 31 20.12 3.01 4.10
CA CYS A 31 20.07 1.81 3.26
C CYS A 31 21.16 1.77 2.18
N GLY A 32 21.90 2.86 1.96
CA GLY A 32 22.91 2.97 0.90
C GLY A 32 22.29 2.90 -0.51
N MET A 33 21.08 3.41 -0.68
CA MET A 33 20.34 3.39 -1.94
C MET A 33 19.63 4.74 -2.19
N ASP A 34 19.16 4.97 -3.41
CA ASP A 34 18.37 6.15 -3.80
C ASP A 34 17.07 5.70 -4.47
N LEU A 35 16.26 4.95 -3.73
CA LEU A 35 15.02 4.35 -4.22
C LEU A 35 13.78 4.88 -3.54
N VAL A 36 13.87 5.31 -2.28
CA VAL A 36 12.74 5.80 -1.49
C VAL A 36 12.54 7.29 -1.76
N ARG A 37 11.30 7.68 -2.03
CA ARG A 37 10.91 9.06 -2.33
C ARG A 37 9.96 9.60 -1.26
N SER A 38 9.77 10.91 -1.22
CA SER A 38 8.83 11.56 -0.29
C SER A 38 7.38 11.05 -0.42
N GLN A 39 7.00 10.56 -1.59
CA GLN A 39 5.68 10.01 -1.89
C GLN A 39 5.49 8.57 -1.40
N ASP A 40 6.56 7.87 -1.01
CA ASP A 40 6.47 6.49 -0.60
C ASP A 40 5.94 6.33 0.83
N HIS A 41 5.35 5.21 1.11
CA HIS A 41 4.71 4.95 2.41
C HIS A 41 5.72 5.11 3.56
N GLN A 42 6.90 4.52 3.42
CA GLN A 42 7.95 4.52 4.45
C GLN A 42 8.27 5.93 4.94
N SER A 43 8.50 6.84 3.98
CA SER A 43 8.85 8.24 4.27
C SER A 43 7.72 8.96 5.00
N ARG A 44 6.48 8.77 4.54
CA ARG A 44 5.30 9.40 5.14
C ARG A 44 4.99 8.86 6.54
N LEU A 45 5.19 7.56 6.77
CA LEU A 45 5.03 6.96 8.09
C LEU A 45 6.10 7.48 9.07
N LEU A 46 7.35 7.57 8.61
CA LEU A 46 8.44 8.13 9.40
C LEU A 46 8.19 9.62 9.71
N TRP A 47 7.68 10.37 8.74
CA TRP A 47 7.28 11.76 8.99
C TRP A 47 6.22 11.88 10.09
N ILE A 48 5.19 11.02 10.10
CA ILE A 48 4.18 10.99 11.18
C ILE A 48 4.85 10.66 12.51
N LYS A 49 5.74 9.69 12.56
CA LYS A 49 6.45 9.31 13.78
C LYS A 49 7.24 10.48 14.39
N GLU A 50 7.95 11.23 13.56
CA GLU A 50 8.83 12.31 14.02
C GLU A 50 8.08 13.61 14.32
N ASN A 51 7.10 13.97 13.50
CA ASN A 51 6.44 15.28 13.57
C ASN A 51 5.11 15.24 14.32
N ARG A 52 4.52 14.07 14.46
CA ARG A 52 3.26 13.85 15.17
C ARG A 52 3.33 12.59 16.05
N PRO A 53 4.28 12.55 17.01
CA PRO A 53 4.43 11.41 17.92
C PRO A 53 3.14 11.11 18.71
N ASP A 54 2.36 12.13 19.03
CA ASP A 54 1.05 12.03 19.67
C ASP A 54 0.05 11.18 18.85
N ILE A 55 0.11 11.27 17.53
CA ILE A 55 -0.69 10.48 16.59
C ILE A 55 -0.07 9.10 16.41
N TYR A 56 1.25 9.05 16.20
CA TYR A 56 1.96 7.79 15.98
C TYR A 56 1.73 6.79 17.13
N GLU A 57 1.82 7.24 18.38
CA GLU A 57 1.61 6.40 19.55
C GLU A 57 0.20 5.81 19.61
N LYS A 58 -0.83 6.60 19.27
CA LYS A 58 -2.23 6.17 19.25
C LYS A 58 -2.60 5.33 18.04
N THR A 59 -1.77 5.35 16.99
CA THR A 59 -2.03 4.60 15.76
C THR A 59 -1.93 3.11 16.02
N ALA A 60 -3.01 2.39 15.73
CA ALA A 60 -3.00 0.94 15.67
C ALA A 60 -2.51 0.46 14.30
N TYR A 61 -3.03 1.05 13.20
CA TYR A 61 -2.64 0.69 11.85
C TYR A 61 -2.48 1.91 10.94
N PHE A 62 -1.53 1.81 10.01
CA PHE A 62 -1.44 2.66 8.84
C PHE A 62 -2.13 1.95 7.67
N LEU A 63 -3.17 2.55 7.15
CA LEU A 63 -3.94 2.01 6.02
C LEU A 63 -3.74 2.92 4.80
N ASP A 64 -3.53 2.33 3.63
CA ASP A 64 -3.68 3.06 2.39
C ASP A 64 -5.17 3.33 2.09
N CYS A 65 -5.44 4.10 1.04
CA CYS A 65 -6.81 4.47 0.66
C CYS A 65 -7.67 3.23 0.41
N ASN A 66 -7.15 2.24 -0.29
CA ASN A 66 -7.85 1.01 -0.62
C ASN A 66 -8.16 0.19 0.64
N SER A 67 -7.16 -0.04 1.48
CA SER A 67 -7.32 -0.78 2.74
C SER A 67 -8.29 -0.07 3.70
N PHE A 68 -8.28 1.26 3.73
CA PHE A 68 -9.23 2.02 4.53
C PHE A 68 -10.69 1.87 4.03
N LEU A 69 -10.91 1.96 2.70
CA LEU A 69 -12.23 1.75 2.11
C LEU A 69 -12.74 0.34 2.35
N GLN A 70 -11.88 -0.65 2.20
CA GLN A 70 -12.20 -2.05 2.47
C GLN A 70 -12.55 -2.27 3.96
N TYR A 71 -11.78 -1.67 4.87
CA TYR A 71 -12.12 -1.68 6.29
C TYR A 71 -13.51 -1.08 6.56
N LYS A 72 -13.82 0.07 5.97
CA LYS A 72 -15.14 0.71 6.13
C LYS A 72 -16.28 -0.13 5.58
N ALA A 73 -16.02 -0.97 4.60
CA ALA A 73 -17.01 -1.83 3.95
C ALA A 73 -17.18 -3.21 4.63
N THR A 74 -16.20 -3.65 5.43
CA THR A 74 -16.17 -5.01 5.97
C THR A 74 -15.99 -5.09 7.48
N GLY A 75 -15.57 -4.01 8.13
CA GLY A 75 -15.15 -4.02 9.53
C GLY A 75 -13.80 -4.71 9.78
N VAL A 76 -13.15 -5.27 8.76
CA VAL A 76 -11.88 -6.03 8.90
C VAL A 76 -10.71 -5.16 8.48
N MET A 77 -9.78 -4.92 9.41
CA MET A 77 -8.54 -4.20 9.12
C MET A 77 -7.51 -5.15 8.52
N ALA A 78 -7.13 -4.91 7.27
CA ALA A 78 -6.04 -5.57 6.59
C ALA A 78 -5.34 -4.59 5.66
N VAL A 79 -4.06 -4.80 5.42
CA VAL A 79 -3.27 -4.01 4.48
C VAL A 79 -2.97 -4.89 3.29
N LYS A 80 -3.34 -4.42 2.10
CA LYS A 80 -3.01 -5.16 0.88
C LYS A 80 -1.53 -5.06 0.55
N HIS A 81 -1.00 -6.13 0.00
CA HIS A 81 0.25 -6.11 -0.72
C HIS A 81 0.07 -6.76 -2.08
N ASP A 82 0.21 -5.97 -3.11
CA ASP A 82 0.14 -6.42 -4.49
C ASP A 82 1.52 -6.62 -5.13
N HIS A 83 2.62 -6.38 -4.38
CA HIS A 83 3.96 -6.72 -4.87
C HIS A 83 4.14 -8.24 -4.85
N PRO A 84 4.37 -8.87 -6.03
CA PRO A 84 4.45 -10.34 -6.12
C PRO A 84 5.57 -10.96 -5.28
N GLY A 85 6.65 -10.22 -5.03
CA GLY A 85 7.76 -10.65 -4.18
C GLY A 85 7.36 -10.76 -2.70
N ILE A 86 6.46 -9.91 -2.21
CA ILE A 86 5.93 -9.99 -0.84
C ILE A 86 5.09 -11.24 -0.69
N ALA A 87 4.16 -11.47 -1.62
CA ALA A 87 3.30 -12.65 -1.61
C ALA A 87 4.11 -13.96 -1.72
N LYS A 88 5.21 -13.97 -2.46
CA LYS A 88 6.12 -15.10 -2.63
C LYS A 88 7.21 -15.19 -1.54
N LYS A 89 7.26 -14.23 -0.61
CA LYS A 89 8.33 -14.11 0.40
C LYS A 89 9.72 -14.09 -0.23
N ASP A 90 9.86 -13.32 -1.32
CA ASP A 90 11.15 -13.13 -1.99
C ASP A 90 12.16 -12.52 -1.00
N PRO A 91 13.32 -13.17 -0.74
CA PRO A 91 14.27 -12.70 0.27
C PRO A 91 14.84 -11.31 -0.02
N MET A 92 15.03 -10.94 -1.30
CA MET A 92 15.53 -9.62 -1.68
C MET A 92 14.50 -8.54 -1.38
N ILE A 93 13.25 -8.78 -1.71
CA ILE A 93 12.14 -7.86 -1.41
C ILE A 93 11.94 -7.76 0.10
N GLN A 94 12.03 -8.86 0.84
CA GLN A 94 11.93 -8.83 2.30
C GLN A 94 13.08 -8.00 2.91
N THR A 95 14.31 -8.18 2.44
CA THR A 95 15.46 -7.38 2.87
C THR A 95 15.24 -5.88 2.61
N TYR A 96 14.70 -5.52 1.44
CA TYR A 96 14.35 -4.13 1.12
C TYR A 96 13.30 -3.57 2.09
N ILE A 97 12.24 -4.34 2.36
CA ILE A 97 11.17 -3.94 3.27
C ILE A 97 11.73 -3.74 4.69
N ASP A 98 12.46 -4.72 5.20
CA ASP A 98 13.04 -4.67 6.54
C ASP A 98 13.97 -3.46 6.71
N ALA A 99 14.76 -3.15 5.69
CA ALA A 99 15.64 -2.00 5.70
C ALA A 99 14.87 -0.66 5.65
N THR A 100 13.90 -0.53 4.75
CA THR A 100 13.21 0.74 4.52
C THR A 100 12.15 1.07 5.57
N TYR A 101 11.60 0.07 6.25
CA TYR A 101 10.64 0.22 7.36
C TYR A 101 11.27 0.03 8.75
N ALA A 102 12.61 -0.05 8.87
CA ALA A 102 13.29 -0.35 10.12
C ALA A 102 12.90 0.57 11.30
N ASP A 103 12.52 1.81 11.02
CA ASP A 103 12.11 2.77 12.05
C ASP A 103 10.62 2.71 12.39
N ILE A 104 9.84 1.91 11.67
CA ILE A 104 8.40 1.81 11.87
C ILE A 104 8.09 0.54 12.65
N ASP A 105 7.26 0.67 13.68
CA ASP A 105 6.77 -0.47 14.43
C ASP A 105 5.98 -1.41 13.48
N ALA A 106 6.49 -2.62 13.30
CA ALA A 106 5.90 -3.61 12.41
C ALA A 106 4.45 -3.95 12.77
N ALA A 107 4.07 -3.86 14.05
CA ALA A 107 2.69 -4.08 14.48
C ALA A 107 1.71 -3.05 13.89
N LYS A 108 2.19 -1.85 13.54
CA LYS A 108 1.37 -0.79 12.94
C LYS A 108 1.18 -0.93 11.43
N LEU A 109 1.93 -1.83 10.78
CA LEU A 109 1.79 -2.11 9.35
C LEU A 109 0.61 -3.05 9.04
N GLY A 110 0.08 -3.72 10.06
CA GLY A 110 -1.10 -4.58 9.96
C GLY A 110 -0.87 -5.90 9.23
N PRO A 111 -1.86 -6.79 9.25
CA PRO A 111 -1.81 -8.03 8.50
C PRO A 111 -1.92 -7.78 7.00
N THR A 112 -1.14 -8.52 6.22
CA THR A 112 -1.07 -8.37 4.76
C THR A 112 -1.95 -9.40 4.06
N VAL A 113 -2.59 -8.99 2.96
CA VAL A 113 -3.41 -9.86 2.12
C VAL A 113 -2.97 -9.75 0.67
N ALA A 114 -2.96 -10.88 -0.05
CA ALA A 114 -2.64 -10.88 -1.47
C ALA A 114 -3.80 -10.28 -2.30
N ALA A 115 -3.46 -9.72 -3.48
CA ALA A 115 -4.43 -9.03 -4.34
C ALA A 115 -5.67 -9.87 -4.66
N CYS A 116 -5.48 -11.15 -4.99
CA CYS A 116 -6.56 -12.08 -5.35
C CYS A 116 -7.08 -12.91 -4.16
N GLU A 117 -6.63 -12.62 -2.94
CA GLU A 117 -7.08 -13.32 -1.75
C GLU A 117 -8.42 -12.76 -1.27
N LYS A 118 -9.41 -13.65 -1.11
CA LYS A 118 -10.65 -13.32 -0.41
C LYS A 118 -10.36 -13.31 1.09
N TYR A 119 -10.40 -12.15 1.72
CA TYR A 119 -10.10 -12.05 3.14
C TYR A 119 -11.30 -11.64 4.00
N ALA A 120 -12.35 -11.06 3.37
CA ALA A 120 -13.54 -10.59 4.08
C ALA A 120 -14.79 -10.68 3.19
N ALA A 121 -15.90 -10.18 3.73
CA ALA A 121 -17.14 -9.96 3.00
C ALA A 121 -17.79 -8.67 3.49
N LEU A 122 -18.62 -8.04 2.66
CA LEU A 122 -19.35 -6.83 3.05
C LEU A 122 -20.23 -7.11 4.27
N ASP A 123 -20.12 -6.27 5.28
CA ASP A 123 -21.06 -6.23 6.38
C ASP A 123 -22.38 -5.54 5.96
N GLU A 124 -23.38 -5.48 6.85
CA GLU A 124 -24.68 -4.85 6.55
C GLU A 124 -24.53 -3.38 6.17
N LYS A 125 -23.65 -2.67 6.90
CA LYS A 125 -23.43 -1.24 6.67
C LYS A 125 -22.70 -1.02 5.32
N GLY A 126 -21.61 -1.73 5.07
CA GLY A 126 -20.86 -1.61 3.82
C GLY A 126 -21.71 -1.98 2.60
N ALA A 127 -22.50 -3.03 2.72
CA ALA A 127 -23.43 -3.44 1.66
C ALA A 127 -24.48 -2.35 1.38
N SER A 128 -25.07 -1.77 2.44
CA SER A 128 -26.04 -0.67 2.30
C SER A 128 -25.42 0.57 1.68
N ASP A 129 -24.23 0.99 2.16
CA ASP A 129 -23.53 2.18 1.66
C ASP A 129 -23.14 2.06 0.18
N LEU A 130 -22.83 0.84 -0.28
CA LEU A 130 -22.40 0.55 -1.65
C LEU A 130 -23.57 0.15 -2.58
N GLY A 131 -24.76 -0.08 -2.06
CA GLY A 131 -25.90 -0.60 -2.83
C GLY A 131 -25.70 -2.04 -3.28
N LEU A 132 -24.98 -2.85 -2.52
CA LEU A 132 -24.64 -4.24 -2.79
C LEU A 132 -25.31 -5.20 -1.78
N ILE A 133 -25.12 -6.49 -1.96
CA ILE A 133 -25.68 -7.53 -1.09
C ILE A 133 -24.69 -7.81 0.06
N THR A 134 -25.22 -7.88 1.29
CA THR A 134 -24.47 -8.34 2.47
C THR A 134 -23.85 -9.71 2.20
N GLY A 135 -22.59 -9.91 2.57
CA GLY A 135 -21.87 -11.13 2.31
C GLY A 135 -21.15 -11.18 0.96
N THR A 136 -21.27 -10.13 0.12
CA THR A 136 -20.47 -10.01 -1.11
C THR A 136 -18.97 -10.14 -0.76
N PRO A 137 -18.23 -11.05 -1.40
CA PRO A 137 -16.83 -11.29 -1.07
C PRO A 137 -15.94 -10.09 -1.42
N VAL A 138 -15.00 -9.78 -0.51
CA VAL A 138 -14.01 -8.71 -0.68
C VAL A 138 -12.62 -9.33 -0.77
N PHE A 139 -11.86 -8.87 -1.77
CA PHE A 139 -10.51 -9.34 -2.09
C PHE A 139 -9.49 -8.24 -1.81
N GLY A 140 -8.20 -8.60 -1.66
CA GLY A 140 -7.13 -7.67 -1.34
C GLY A 140 -7.03 -6.47 -2.29
N GLY A 141 -7.28 -6.68 -3.59
CA GLY A 141 -7.18 -5.63 -4.59
C GLY A 141 -5.74 -5.31 -4.99
N MET A 142 -5.57 -4.36 -5.89
CA MET A 142 -4.27 -4.01 -6.46
C MET A 142 -4.16 -2.49 -6.66
N ILE A 143 -2.93 -1.98 -6.86
CA ILE A 143 -2.71 -0.58 -7.21
C ILE A 143 -3.19 -0.30 -8.65
N ASP A 144 -3.36 0.98 -8.95
CA ASP A 144 -3.87 1.47 -10.25
C ASP A 144 -3.02 1.01 -11.44
N VAL A 145 -1.69 1.00 -11.30
CA VAL A 145 -0.77 0.52 -12.37
C VAL A 145 -1.05 -0.95 -12.70
N THR A 146 -1.13 -1.80 -11.67
CA THR A 146 -1.41 -3.24 -11.87
C THR A 146 -2.84 -3.45 -12.40
N ALA A 147 -3.81 -2.69 -11.88
CA ALA A 147 -5.19 -2.76 -12.34
C ALA A 147 -5.34 -2.32 -13.80
N ALA A 148 -4.66 -1.25 -14.20
CA ALA A 148 -4.65 -0.77 -15.58
C ALA A 148 -3.99 -1.79 -16.52
N SER A 149 -2.87 -2.40 -16.10
CA SER A 149 -2.19 -3.45 -16.86
C SER A 149 -3.12 -4.64 -17.11
N ALA A 150 -3.74 -5.15 -16.05
CA ALA A 150 -4.69 -6.25 -16.17
C ALA A 150 -5.93 -5.87 -16.99
N GLY A 151 -6.46 -4.66 -16.79
CA GLY A 151 -7.65 -4.15 -17.48
C GLY A 151 -7.46 -3.97 -18.98
N CYS A 152 -6.25 -3.63 -19.45
CA CYS A 152 -5.95 -3.56 -20.89
C CYS A 152 -5.51 -4.90 -21.51
N GLY A 153 -5.53 -5.99 -20.72
CA GLY A 153 -5.19 -7.33 -21.19
C GLY A 153 -3.70 -7.67 -21.17
N CYS A 154 -2.86 -6.85 -20.51
CA CYS A 154 -1.45 -7.14 -20.29
C CYS A 154 -1.31 -8.22 -19.21
N CYS A 155 -1.44 -9.50 -19.61
CA CYS A 155 -1.54 -10.64 -18.68
C CYS A 155 -0.54 -11.76 -18.97
N LYS A 156 0.26 -11.65 -20.01
CA LYS A 156 1.26 -12.63 -20.42
C LYS A 156 2.65 -12.00 -20.46
N GLU A 157 3.66 -12.84 -20.28
CA GLU A 157 5.05 -12.43 -20.45
C GLU A 157 5.27 -11.79 -21.83
N GLY A 158 5.92 -10.64 -21.84
CA GLY A 158 6.17 -9.83 -23.04
C GLY A 158 5.04 -8.86 -23.39
N ASP A 159 3.86 -8.96 -22.76
CA ASP A 159 2.82 -7.94 -22.91
C ASP A 159 3.29 -6.63 -22.29
N ALA A 160 3.03 -5.54 -22.99
CA ALA A 160 3.33 -4.19 -22.52
C ALA A 160 2.17 -3.24 -22.83
N HIS A 161 2.00 -2.21 -22.00
CA HIS A 161 1.08 -1.14 -22.28
C HIS A 161 1.65 0.22 -21.92
N ILE A 162 1.12 1.25 -22.57
CA ILE A 162 1.47 2.63 -22.32
C ILE A 162 0.24 3.34 -21.77
N TYR A 163 0.42 4.02 -20.64
CA TYR A 163 -0.58 4.90 -20.07
C TYR A 163 -0.26 6.36 -20.44
N LEU A 164 -1.25 7.05 -20.97
CA LEU A 164 -1.16 8.45 -21.37
C LEU A 164 -2.28 9.22 -20.66
N GLY A 165 -1.95 9.86 -19.56
CA GLY A 165 -2.85 10.66 -18.75
C GLY A 165 -2.16 11.94 -18.27
N SER A 166 -2.47 12.42 -17.07
CA SER A 166 -1.74 13.51 -16.41
C SER A 166 -0.29 13.15 -16.10
N SER A 167 0.01 11.87 -16.01
CA SER A 167 1.36 11.28 -16.06
C SER A 167 1.44 10.32 -17.24
N GLY A 168 2.65 10.05 -17.73
CA GLY A 168 2.90 9.04 -18.77
C GLY A 168 3.84 7.96 -18.23
N TRP A 169 3.47 6.69 -18.40
CA TRP A 169 4.30 5.57 -18.01
C TRP A 169 4.06 4.34 -18.91
N MET A 170 5.03 3.47 -18.94
CA MET A 170 4.96 2.18 -19.63
C MET A 170 5.14 1.06 -18.61
N SER A 171 4.36 0.02 -18.72
CA SER A 171 4.48 -1.20 -17.94
C SER A 171 4.60 -2.41 -18.85
N ALA A 172 5.48 -3.33 -18.51
CA ALA A 172 5.64 -4.61 -19.22
C ALA A 172 5.65 -5.75 -18.21
N LEU A 173 5.01 -6.86 -18.58
CA LEU A 173 5.03 -8.07 -17.78
C LEU A 173 6.26 -8.91 -18.15
N ILE A 174 7.15 -9.10 -17.19
CA ILE A 174 8.39 -9.84 -17.35
C ILE A 174 8.50 -10.94 -16.29
N SER A 175 9.07 -12.08 -16.66
CA SER A 175 9.27 -13.23 -15.76
C SER A 175 10.52 -13.13 -14.90
N GLN A 176 11.48 -12.30 -15.29
CA GLN A 176 12.74 -12.09 -14.59
C GLN A 176 12.96 -10.61 -14.33
N ALA A 177 13.54 -10.27 -13.18
CA ALA A 177 13.95 -8.90 -12.89
C ALA A 177 15.00 -8.45 -13.94
N CYS A 178 14.82 -7.24 -14.46
CA CYS A 178 15.82 -6.60 -15.30
C CYS A 178 16.69 -5.71 -14.41
N ASP A 179 18.01 -5.83 -14.55
CA ASP A 179 18.94 -4.86 -14.01
C ASP A 179 18.75 -3.55 -14.81
N GLY A 180 18.30 -2.49 -14.14
CA GLY A 180 18.09 -1.16 -14.72
C GLY A 180 19.31 -0.28 -14.61
#